data_9e56ba717ade669a5568acb663e82fcf
#
_entry.id   9e56ba717ade669a5568acb663e82fcf
#
_cell.length_a   1.000
_cell.length_b   1.000
_cell.length_c   1.000
_cell.angle_alpha   90.00
_cell.angle_beta   90.00
_cell.angle_gamma   90.00
#
_symmetry.space_group_name_H-M   'P 1'
#
loop_
_entity.id
_entity.type
_entity.pdbx_description
1 polymer ?
#
loop_
_entity_poly.entity_id
_entity_poly.type
_entity_poly.pdbx_seq_one_letter_code
_entity_poly.pdbx_strand_id
1 'polypeptide(L)'
;MIEIRMYEIVGDFAENKDLARDIRLTRIIPSLEKNEEIVIDFKMVDAATQSFIHALISDVIRKYGSVVLDKVSFRNCNENVKKIITIVVEYMQEG
;
A
#
# COMPACT_ATOMS: atom_id res chain seq x y z
N MET A 1 -13.60 -5.81 7.10
CA MET A 1 -12.19 -5.39 7.06
C MET A 1 -11.34 -6.45 6.37
N ILE A 2 -10.49 -6.00 5.45
CA ILE A 2 -9.58 -6.88 4.71
C ILE A 2 -8.16 -6.65 5.25
N GLU A 3 -7.45 -7.74 5.54
CA GLU A 3 -6.06 -7.66 5.96
C GLU A 3 -5.17 -8.26 4.88
N ILE A 4 -4.15 -7.52 4.46
CA ILE A 4 -3.17 -7.97 3.45
C ILE A 4 -1.82 -8.10 4.14
N ARG A 5 -1.35 -9.33 4.29
CA ARG A 5 -0.06 -9.61 4.92
C ARG A 5 1.02 -9.62 3.85
N MET A 6 1.75 -8.52 3.77
CA MET A 6 2.71 -8.32 2.68
C MET A 6 3.84 -9.32 2.70
N TYR A 7 4.32 -9.72 3.88
CA TYR A 7 5.42 -10.67 3.95
C TYR A 7 5.09 -12.00 3.27
N GLU A 8 3.84 -12.44 3.37
CA GLU A 8 3.41 -13.70 2.74
C GLU A 8 3.40 -13.63 1.21
N ILE A 9 3.35 -12.42 0.67
CA ILE A 9 3.27 -12.20 -0.78
C ILE A 9 4.63 -11.83 -1.35
N VAL A 10 5.36 -10.92 -0.71
CA VAL A 10 6.58 -10.34 -1.27
C VAL A 10 7.86 -10.72 -0.51
N GLY A 11 7.73 -11.37 0.65
CA GLY A 11 8.89 -11.68 1.49
C GLY A 11 9.38 -10.45 2.24
N ASP A 12 10.67 -10.47 2.60
CA ASP A 12 11.27 -9.42 3.45
C ASP A 12 11.64 -8.15 2.69
N PHE A 13 11.64 -8.18 1.35
CA PHE A 13 12.00 -7.01 0.54
C PHE A 13 10.93 -6.76 -0.52
N ALA A 14 10.17 -5.70 -0.35
CA ALA A 14 9.06 -5.34 -1.24
C ALA A 14 9.60 -4.46 -2.38
N GLU A 15 9.94 -5.10 -3.51
CA GLU A 15 10.52 -4.40 -4.66
C GLU A 15 9.82 -4.72 -5.99
N ASN A 16 9.07 -5.81 -6.07
CA ASN A 16 8.47 -6.25 -7.33
C ASN A 16 7.19 -5.47 -7.63
N LYS A 17 7.28 -4.56 -8.59
CA LYS A 17 6.15 -3.69 -8.99
C LYS A 17 4.97 -4.48 -9.53
N ASP A 18 5.22 -5.62 -10.17
CA ASP A 18 4.14 -6.44 -10.72
C ASP A 18 3.29 -7.03 -9.60
N LEU A 19 3.94 -7.46 -8.51
CA LEU A 19 3.21 -7.94 -7.33
C LEU A 19 2.42 -6.82 -6.67
N ALA A 20 2.99 -5.62 -6.59
CA ALA A 20 2.27 -4.46 -6.06
C ALA A 20 1.03 -4.16 -6.88
N ARG A 21 1.15 -4.21 -8.21
CA ARG A 21 0.04 -3.98 -9.12
C ARG A 21 -1.04 -5.04 -8.96
N ASP A 22 -0.64 -6.31 -8.83
CA ASP A 22 -1.60 -7.40 -8.63
C ASP A 22 -2.38 -7.21 -7.34
N ILE A 23 -1.71 -6.85 -6.25
CA ILE A 23 -2.37 -6.58 -4.98
C ILE A 23 -3.37 -5.43 -5.13
N ARG A 24 -2.96 -4.35 -5.80
CA ARG A 24 -3.84 -3.21 -6.05
C ARG A 24 -5.09 -3.63 -6.80
N LEU A 25 -4.93 -4.37 -7.90
CA LEU A 25 -6.04 -4.71 -8.79
C LEU A 25 -6.95 -5.80 -8.23
N THR A 26 -6.40 -6.74 -7.47
CA THR A 26 -7.15 -7.90 -7.00
C THR A 26 -7.65 -7.77 -5.56
N ARG A 27 -7.02 -6.90 -4.76
CA ARG A 27 -7.33 -6.80 -3.33
C ARG A 27 -7.77 -5.40 -2.90
N ILE A 28 -7.01 -4.37 -3.27
CA ILE A 28 -7.26 -3.02 -2.77
C ILE A 28 -8.47 -2.39 -3.46
N ILE A 29 -8.45 -2.32 -4.78
CA ILE A 29 -9.54 -1.67 -5.52
C ILE A 29 -10.88 -2.37 -5.29
N PRO A 30 -10.98 -3.72 -5.38
CA PRO A 30 -12.27 -4.37 -5.12
C PRO A 30 -12.81 -4.11 -3.73
N SER A 31 -11.94 -4.03 -2.73
CA SER A 31 -12.36 -3.76 -1.35
C SER A 31 -12.86 -2.33 -1.18
N LEU A 32 -12.18 -1.37 -1.82
CA LEU A 32 -12.62 0.03 -1.80
C LEU A 32 -13.98 0.20 -2.47
N GLU A 33 -14.21 -0.52 -3.56
CA GLU A 33 -15.49 -0.47 -4.26
C GLU A 33 -16.64 -1.03 -3.43
N LYS A 34 -16.33 -1.93 -2.51
CA LYS A 34 -17.29 -2.45 -1.54
C LYS A 34 -17.37 -1.61 -0.27
N ASN A 35 -16.65 -0.51 -0.23
CA ASN A 35 -16.58 0.37 0.94
C ASN A 35 -16.02 -0.33 2.19
N GLU A 36 -15.09 -1.26 2.00
CA GLU A 36 -14.44 -1.98 3.09
C GLU A 36 -13.16 -1.29 3.53
N GLU A 37 -12.84 -1.42 4.82
CA GLU A 37 -11.56 -0.97 5.33
C GLU A 37 -10.49 -2.00 5.02
N ILE A 38 -9.28 -1.52 4.73
CA ILE A 38 -8.14 -2.35 4.33
C ILE A 38 -6.99 -2.09 5.27
N VAL A 39 -6.40 -3.16 5.81
CA VAL A 39 -5.17 -3.08 6.59
C VAL A 39 -4.07 -3.74 5.78
N ILE A 40 -3.02 -2.97 5.49
CA ILE A 40 -1.84 -3.49 4.81
C ILE A 40 -0.76 -3.68 5.86
N ASP A 41 -0.44 -4.94 6.16
CA ASP A 41 0.45 -5.31 7.24
C ASP A 41 1.85 -5.61 6.69
N PHE A 42 2.83 -4.83 7.11
CA PHE A 42 4.23 -4.97 6.71
C PHE A 42 5.09 -5.66 7.77
N LYS A 43 4.47 -6.41 8.68
CA LYS A 43 5.24 -7.16 9.68
C LYS A 43 6.24 -8.08 8.98
N MET A 44 7.49 -8.08 9.45
CA MET A 44 8.61 -8.85 8.92
C MET A 44 9.13 -8.38 7.55
N VAL A 45 8.55 -7.35 6.97
CA VAL A 45 9.09 -6.75 5.75
C VAL A 45 10.15 -5.74 6.16
N ASP A 46 11.41 -6.00 5.80
CA ASP A 46 12.54 -5.17 6.21
C ASP A 46 12.65 -3.88 5.42
N ALA A 47 12.35 -3.92 4.14
CA ALA A 47 12.50 -2.76 3.27
C ALA A 47 11.49 -2.80 2.12
N ALA A 48 11.18 -1.62 1.59
CA ALA A 48 10.34 -1.49 0.40
C ALA A 48 10.94 -0.41 -0.49
N THR A 49 10.84 -0.58 -1.81
CA THR A 49 11.27 0.46 -2.73
C THR A 49 10.16 1.49 -2.92
N GLN A 50 10.55 2.70 -3.30
CA GLN A 50 9.59 3.74 -3.63
C GLN A 50 8.71 3.32 -4.80
N SER A 51 9.31 2.64 -5.80
CA SER A 51 8.58 2.14 -6.95
C SER A 51 7.49 1.14 -6.55
N PHE A 52 7.79 0.27 -5.59
CA PHE A 52 6.81 -0.70 -5.10
C PHE A 52 5.62 0.00 -4.45
N ILE A 53 5.89 0.90 -3.52
CA ILE A 53 4.83 1.62 -2.80
C ILE A 53 4.04 2.49 -3.77
N HIS A 54 4.71 3.14 -4.71
CA HIS A 54 4.06 3.95 -5.74
C HIS A 54 3.08 3.08 -6.56
N ALA A 55 3.53 1.91 -7.02
CA ALA A 55 2.68 1.00 -7.78
C ALA A 55 1.50 0.47 -6.95
N LEU A 56 1.70 0.35 -5.64
CA LEU A 56 0.68 -0.18 -4.74
C LEU A 56 -0.45 0.81 -4.51
N ILE A 57 -0.16 2.09 -4.28
CA ILE A 57 -1.14 3.02 -3.73
C ILE A 57 -1.37 4.29 -4.54
N SER A 58 -0.42 4.70 -5.41
CA SER A 58 -0.54 6.02 -6.05
C SER A 58 -1.76 6.13 -6.97
N ASP A 59 -2.01 5.12 -7.80
CA ASP A 59 -3.16 5.15 -8.71
C ASP A 59 -4.48 5.13 -7.95
N VAL A 60 -4.50 4.47 -6.80
CA VAL A 60 -5.68 4.40 -5.94
C VAL A 60 -5.98 5.78 -5.36
N ILE A 61 -4.96 6.47 -4.88
CA ILE A 61 -5.12 7.83 -4.35
C ILE A 61 -5.54 8.78 -5.48
N ARG A 62 -4.94 8.64 -6.65
CA ARG A 62 -5.28 9.48 -7.81
C ARG A 62 -6.74 9.31 -8.22
N LYS A 63 -7.22 8.06 -8.22
CA LYS A 63 -8.57 7.75 -8.67
C LYS A 63 -9.63 8.10 -7.64
N TYR A 64 -9.39 7.77 -6.37
CA TYR A 64 -10.40 7.90 -5.32
C TYR A 64 -10.19 9.09 -4.39
N GLY A 65 -9.04 9.77 -4.49
CA GLY A 65 -8.75 10.93 -3.67
C GLY A 65 -8.33 10.56 -2.25
N SER A 66 -8.37 11.58 -1.37
CA SER A 66 -7.87 11.41 0.00
C SER A 66 -8.72 10.47 0.87
N VAL A 67 -9.92 10.13 0.43
CA VAL A 67 -10.77 9.17 1.15
C VAL A 67 -10.08 7.80 1.29
N VAL A 68 -9.16 7.48 0.37
CA VAL A 68 -8.38 6.25 0.45
C VAL A 68 -7.63 6.15 1.77
N LEU A 69 -7.09 7.27 2.25
CA LEU A 69 -6.31 7.29 3.48
C LEU A 69 -7.16 7.07 4.73
N ASP A 70 -8.47 7.27 4.62
CA ASP A 70 -9.41 6.94 5.69
C ASP A 70 -9.74 5.45 5.71
N LYS A 71 -9.64 4.78 4.58
CA LYS A 71 -10.00 3.38 4.44
C LYS A 71 -8.81 2.43 4.50
N VAL A 72 -7.62 2.89 4.11
CA VAL A 72 -6.41 2.08 4.05
C VAL A 72 -5.48 2.44 5.18
N SER A 73 -5.13 1.45 6.01
CA SER A 73 -4.18 1.61 7.11
C SER A 73 -2.94 0.78 6.83
N PHE A 74 -1.78 1.33 7.15
CA PHE A 74 -0.51 0.62 7.07
C PHE A 74 -0.06 0.27 8.48
N ARG A 75 0.19 -1.01 8.75
CA ARG A 75 0.54 -1.48 10.09
C ARG A 75 1.86 -2.22 10.13
N ASN A 76 2.50 -2.20 11.28
CA ASN A 76 3.73 -2.91 11.58
C ASN A 76 4.86 -2.54 10.62
N CYS A 77 4.87 -1.30 10.17
CA CYS A 77 5.93 -0.78 9.32
C CYS A 77 7.14 -0.43 10.17
N ASN A 78 8.32 -0.91 9.78
CA ASN A 78 9.54 -0.41 10.38
C ASN A 78 9.83 0.99 9.84
N GLU A 79 10.88 1.64 10.32
CA GLU A 79 11.18 3.01 9.95
C GLU A 79 11.45 3.19 8.46
N ASN A 80 12.12 2.21 7.82
CA ASN A 80 12.40 2.28 6.38
C ASN A 80 11.11 2.23 5.56
N VAL A 81 10.26 1.26 5.85
CA VAL A 81 9.00 1.09 5.12
C VAL A 81 8.10 2.31 5.35
N LYS A 82 7.98 2.75 6.61
CA LYS A 82 7.18 3.91 6.97
C LYS A 82 7.63 5.17 6.24
N LYS A 83 8.93 5.38 6.16
CA LYS A 83 9.51 6.53 5.46
C LYS A 83 9.12 6.53 3.99
N ILE A 84 9.24 5.38 3.33
CA ILE A 84 8.91 5.28 1.91
C ILE A 84 7.41 5.51 1.67
N ILE A 85 6.56 4.92 2.51
CA ILE A 85 5.11 5.14 2.41
C ILE A 85 4.78 6.63 2.58
N THR A 86 5.37 7.27 3.57
CA THR A 86 5.14 8.69 3.83
C THR A 86 5.54 9.55 2.63
N ILE A 87 6.70 9.27 2.03
CA ILE A 87 7.17 10.02 0.86
C ILE A 87 6.14 9.92 -0.28
N VAL A 88 5.68 8.71 -0.59
CA VAL A 88 4.75 8.49 -1.69
C VAL A 88 3.40 9.15 -1.41
N VAL A 89 2.87 8.96 -0.20
CA VAL A 89 1.56 9.52 0.17
C VAL A 89 1.59 11.05 0.13
N GLU A 90 2.63 11.66 0.70
CA GLU A 90 2.75 13.13 0.68
C GLU A 90 2.88 13.66 -0.74
N TYR A 91 3.67 12.99 -1.58
CA TYR A 91 3.81 13.38 -2.96
C TYR A 91 2.46 13.37 -3.69
N MET A 92 1.66 12.34 -3.47
CA MET A 92 0.36 12.24 -4.12
C MET A 92 -0.65 13.27 -3.63
N GLN A 93 -0.55 13.68 -2.37
CA GLN A 93 -1.46 14.70 -1.82
C GLN A 93 -1.12 16.10 -2.29
N GLU A 94 0.15 16.37 -2.59
CA GLU A 94 0.58 17.69 -3.08
C GLU A 94 0.25 17.91 -4.55
N GLY A 95 0.16 16.82 -5.30
CA GLY A 95 -0.12 16.88 -6.72
C GLY A 95 -1.58 17.04 -7.02
#